data_b8661c9ab99085edae1a25b99b0f4fa3
#
_entry.id   b8661c9ab99085edae1a25b99b0f4fa3
#
_cell.length_a   1.000
_cell.length_b   1.000
_cell.length_c   1.000
_cell.angle_alpha   90.00
_cell.angle_beta   90.00
_cell.angle_gamma   90.00
#
_symmetry.space_group_name_H-M   'P 1'
#
loop_
_entity.id
_entity.type
_entity.pdbx_description
1 polymer ?
#
loop_
_entity_poly.entity_id
_entity_poly.type
_entity_poly.pdbx_seq_one_letter_code
_entity_poly.pdbx_strand_id
1 'polypeptide(L)'
;CWRCDTPLIYYARETWFIKMTAVKDDLVRNNKTINWIPASIGEGRFGNWLENIQDWGVSRNRYWGTPLNIWECECGHQHSIGSREELYKMSGNEKAKTVEFHRPYIDEITITCPECGKQMKRVPEVIDCWFDSGAMPFAQHHYPFENKELFEQQFPANFISEAVDQTRGWFYSLLAESTLLFNKAPYKNVIVMGHVQDENGQKMSKSKGNAVDPFNALETYGADAIRWYFYTSSAPWLPKRFSGKAVQEGQRKFMGTLWNTYAFFVLYANIDNFD
;
A
#
# COMPACT_ATOMS: atom_id res chain seq x y z
N CYS A 1 -16.41 -8.59 -16.66
CA CYS A 1 -16.20 -8.26 -15.24
C CYS A 1 -15.77 -9.51 -14.48
N TRP A 2 -14.63 -9.49 -13.84
CA TRP A 2 -14.08 -10.64 -13.11
C TRP A 2 -14.91 -11.08 -11.87
N ARG A 3 -15.91 -10.29 -11.48
CA ARG A 3 -16.80 -10.60 -10.34
C ARG A 3 -18.11 -11.26 -10.75
N CYS A 4 -18.65 -10.89 -11.90
CA CYS A 4 -20.00 -11.30 -12.32
C CYS A 4 -20.08 -11.77 -13.78
N ASP A 5 -18.94 -11.91 -14.45
CA ASP A 5 -18.78 -12.33 -15.85
C ASP A 5 -19.57 -11.49 -16.87
N THR A 6 -20.12 -10.36 -16.46
CA THR A 6 -20.80 -9.43 -17.38
C THR A 6 -19.81 -8.86 -18.40
N PRO A 7 -20.12 -8.82 -19.69
CA PRO A 7 -19.30 -8.15 -20.69
C PRO A 7 -19.02 -6.70 -20.32
N LEU A 8 -17.78 -6.27 -20.56
CA LEU A 8 -17.36 -4.88 -20.35
C LEU A 8 -17.13 -4.21 -21.70
N ILE A 9 -17.35 -2.89 -21.73
CA ILE A 9 -17.05 -2.04 -22.88
C ILE A 9 -15.94 -1.06 -22.51
N TYR A 10 -15.18 -0.65 -23.51
CA TYR A 10 -14.28 0.50 -23.39
C TYR A 10 -15.09 1.78 -23.44
N TYR A 11 -14.87 2.67 -22.49
CA TYR A 11 -15.55 3.94 -22.40
C TYR A 11 -14.56 5.05 -22.04
N ALA A 12 -14.44 6.04 -22.92
CA ALA A 12 -13.56 7.19 -22.68
C ALA A 12 -14.20 8.14 -21.67
N ARG A 13 -13.43 8.60 -20.71
CA ARG A 13 -13.83 9.57 -19.69
C ARG A 13 -12.71 10.56 -19.43
N GLU A 14 -13.07 11.78 -19.14
CA GLU A 14 -12.14 12.77 -18.61
C GLU A 14 -11.63 12.30 -17.27
N THR A 15 -10.32 12.44 -17.05
CA THR A 15 -9.62 11.93 -15.89
C THR A 15 -8.44 12.84 -15.58
N TRP A 16 -8.20 13.07 -14.30
CA TRP A 16 -6.99 13.75 -13.84
C TRP A 16 -5.81 12.80 -13.88
N PHE A 17 -4.69 13.27 -14.41
CA PHE A 17 -3.46 12.49 -14.52
C PHE A 17 -2.30 13.19 -13.83
N ILE A 18 -1.45 12.39 -13.17
CA ILE A 18 -0.11 12.80 -12.83
C ILE A 18 0.82 12.38 -13.98
N LYS A 19 1.59 13.32 -14.52
CA LYS A 19 2.49 13.06 -15.65
C LYS A 19 3.73 12.33 -15.22
N MET A 20 3.59 11.01 -14.96
CA MET A 20 4.68 10.15 -14.50
C MET A 20 5.78 9.98 -15.55
N THR A 21 5.45 10.13 -16.82
CA THR A 21 6.42 10.12 -17.92
C THR A 21 7.45 11.23 -17.81
N ALA A 22 7.14 12.35 -17.14
CA ALA A 22 8.06 13.45 -16.91
C ALA A 22 9.19 13.12 -15.90
N VAL A 23 8.97 12.16 -15.00
CA VAL A 23 9.91 11.73 -13.95
C VAL A 23 10.38 10.28 -14.13
N LYS A 24 10.20 9.72 -15.33
CA LYS A 24 10.54 8.33 -15.64
C LYS A 24 11.99 7.98 -15.28
N ASP A 25 12.94 8.80 -15.70
CA ASP A 25 14.36 8.55 -15.47
C ASP A 25 14.71 8.59 -13.98
N ASP A 26 14.05 9.46 -13.23
CA ASP A 26 14.18 9.54 -11.78
C ASP A 26 13.60 8.30 -11.08
N LEU A 27 12.45 7.81 -11.52
CA LEU A 27 11.86 6.55 -11.04
C LEU A 27 12.81 5.36 -11.24
N VAL A 28 13.36 5.24 -12.45
CA VAL A 28 14.30 4.18 -12.79
C VAL A 28 15.59 4.30 -11.96
N ARG A 29 16.11 5.50 -11.80
CA ARG A 29 17.29 5.77 -10.96
C ARG A 29 17.03 5.41 -9.50
N ASN A 30 15.93 5.88 -8.92
CA ASN A 30 15.57 5.61 -7.55
C ASN A 30 15.31 4.12 -7.30
N ASN A 31 14.68 3.41 -8.23
CA ASN A 31 14.49 1.96 -8.15
C ASN A 31 15.83 1.20 -8.01
N LYS A 32 16.87 1.65 -8.72
CA LYS A 32 18.22 1.03 -8.66
C LYS A 32 18.91 1.18 -7.30
N THR A 33 18.44 2.08 -6.45
CA THR A 33 18.98 2.26 -5.09
C THR A 33 18.35 1.31 -4.06
N ILE A 34 17.31 0.60 -4.43
CA ILE A 34 16.56 -0.31 -3.56
C ILE A 34 17.18 -1.70 -3.60
N ASN A 35 17.41 -2.29 -2.44
CA ASN A 35 17.80 -3.70 -2.32
C ASN A 35 16.57 -4.60 -2.44
N TRP A 36 16.33 -5.11 -3.64
CA TRP A 36 15.25 -6.05 -3.93
C TRP A 36 15.64 -7.48 -3.60
N ILE A 37 14.77 -8.18 -2.89
CA ILE A 37 14.92 -9.61 -2.56
C ILE A 37 13.69 -10.36 -3.06
N PRO A 38 13.80 -11.07 -4.23
CA PRO A 38 14.98 -11.23 -5.06
C PRO A 38 15.25 -10.04 -6.01
N ALA A 39 16.50 -9.82 -6.35
CA ALA A 39 16.92 -8.71 -7.24
C ALA A 39 16.19 -8.74 -8.61
N SER A 40 15.93 -9.93 -9.13
CA SER A 40 15.21 -10.13 -10.40
C SER A 40 13.84 -9.45 -10.50
N ILE A 41 13.18 -9.17 -9.37
CA ILE A 41 11.91 -8.43 -9.36
C ILE A 41 12.16 -6.94 -9.62
N GLY A 42 13.14 -6.36 -8.96
CA GLY A 42 13.50 -4.95 -9.12
C GLY A 42 14.06 -4.63 -10.51
N GLU A 43 14.90 -5.50 -11.04
CA GLU A 43 15.51 -5.36 -12.37
C GLU A 43 14.54 -5.72 -13.49
N GLY A 44 13.82 -6.84 -13.34
CA GLY A 44 12.91 -7.38 -14.35
C GLY A 44 11.50 -6.81 -14.26
N ARG A 45 10.62 -7.51 -13.52
CA ARG A 45 9.19 -7.20 -13.49
C ARG A 45 8.87 -5.73 -13.14
N PHE A 46 9.55 -5.16 -12.18
CA PHE A 46 9.31 -3.79 -11.75
C PHE A 46 10.09 -2.79 -12.60
N GLY A 47 11.40 -3.02 -12.81
CA GLY A 47 12.26 -2.12 -13.58
C GLY A 47 11.80 -1.95 -15.03
N ASN A 48 11.55 -3.04 -15.75
CA ASN A 48 11.04 -2.98 -17.13
C ASN A 48 9.70 -2.24 -17.23
N TRP A 49 8.87 -2.33 -16.19
CA TRP A 49 7.61 -1.60 -16.17
C TRP A 49 7.82 -0.10 -15.95
N LEU A 50 8.75 0.30 -15.07
CA LEU A 50 9.10 1.71 -14.89
C LEU A 50 9.69 2.33 -16.16
N GLU A 51 10.49 1.58 -16.91
CA GLU A 51 11.03 2.03 -18.21
C GLU A 51 9.94 2.29 -19.26
N ASN A 52 8.78 1.65 -19.11
CA ASN A 52 7.63 1.81 -19.99
C ASN A 52 6.44 2.47 -19.28
N ILE A 53 6.73 3.29 -18.25
CA ILE A 53 5.68 3.89 -17.41
C ILE A 53 4.74 4.78 -18.24
N GLN A 54 3.46 4.71 -17.92
CA GLN A 54 2.43 5.60 -18.44
C GLN A 54 2.02 6.61 -17.37
N ASP A 55 1.38 7.69 -17.78
CA ASP A 55 0.84 8.68 -16.88
C ASP A 55 -0.23 8.07 -15.97
N TRP A 56 -0.22 8.43 -14.71
CA TRP A 56 -1.09 7.84 -13.69
C TRP A 56 -2.43 8.56 -13.60
N GLY A 57 -3.50 7.91 -14.06
CA GLY A 57 -4.86 8.41 -13.88
C GLY A 57 -5.31 8.30 -12.43
N VAL A 58 -5.35 9.42 -11.72
CA VAL A 58 -5.55 9.46 -10.25
C VAL A 58 -6.98 9.73 -9.82
N SER A 59 -7.87 10.24 -10.70
CA SER A 59 -9.24 10.52 -10.31
C SER A 59 -10.16 9.30 -10.43
N ARG A 60 -11.12 9.21 -9.51
CA ARG A 60 -12.15 8.17 -9.49
C ARG A 60 -13.53 8.81 -9.33
N ASN A 61 -14.48 8.38 -10.16
CA ASN A 61 -15.86 8.80 -10.01
C ASN A 61 -16.58 7.90 -9.00
N ARG A 62 -16.39 8.24 -7.72
CA ARG A 62 -17.01 7.56 -6.60
C ARG A 62 -17.49 8.59 -5.60
N TYR A 63 -18.46 8.19 -4.79
CA TYR A 63 -18.97 9.07 -3.74
C TYR A 63 -17.98 9.15 -2.57
N TRP A 64 -17.50 8.00 -2.08
CA TRP A 64 -16.61 7.91 -0.93
C TRP A 64 -15.15 7.70 -1.35
N GLY A 65 -14.28 8.44 -0.72
CA GLY A 65 -12.83 8.43 -0.88
C GLY A 65 -12.27 9.81 -0.54
N THR A 66 -10.94 9.95 -0.60
CA THR A 66 -10.27 11.25 -0.40
C THR A 66 -10.62 12.18 -1.58
N PRO A 67 -11.31 13.29 -1.37
CA PRO A 67 -11.66 14.22 -2.43
C PRO A 67 -10.42 14.83 -3.08
N LEU A 68 -10.43 14.97 -4.42
CA LEU A 68 -9.42 15.76 -5.09
C LEU A 68 -9.49 17.22 -4.60
N ASN A 69 -8.36 17.76 -4.21
CA ASN A 69 -8.23 19.10 -3.63
C ASN A 69 -8.09 20.19 -4.71
N ILE A 70 -8.86 20.07 -5.80
CA ILE A 70 -8.82 20.97 -6.95
C ILE A 70 -10.16 21.69 -7.06
N TRP A 71 -10.11 23.01 -7.20
CA TRP A 71 -11.25 23.88 -7.50
C TRP A 71 -11.12 24.42 -8.92
N GLU A 72 -12.23 24.47 -9.64
CA GLU A 72 -12.30 24.97 -10.99
C GLU A 72 -13.21 26.19 -11.10
N CYS A 73 -12.81 27.14 -11.93
CA CYS A 73 -13.55 28.33 -12.27
C CYS A 73 -14.15 28.22 -13.67
N GLU A 74 -15.29 28.85 -13.88
CA GLU A 74 -15.88 29.00 -15.22
C GLU A 74 -14.95 29.70 -16.24
N CYS A 75 -13.97 30.48 -15.79
CA CYS A 75 -12.95 31.07 -16.65
C CYS A 75 -11.85 30.09 -17.10
N GLY A 76 -11.89 28.84 -16.63
CA GLY A 76 -10.89 27.82 -16.94
C GLY A 76 -9.73 27.78 -15.96
N HIS A 77 -9.66 28.69 -14.97
CA HIS A 77 -8.63 28.63 -13.93
C HIS A 77 -8.87 27.46 -12.99
N GLN A 78 -7.79 26.75 -12.66
CA GLN A 78 -7.77 25.62 -11.72
C GLN A 78 -6.83 25.95 -10.56
N HIS A 79 -7.22 25.62 -9.34
CA HIS A 79 -6.42 25.85 -8.15
C HIS A 79 -6.44 24.62 -7.23
N SER A 80 -5.26 24.17 -6.80
CA SER A 80 -5.09 23.05 -5.87
C SER A 80 -4.84 23.60 -4.48
N ILE A 81 -5.70 23.28 -3.52
CA ILE A 81 -5.59 23.70 -2.11
C ILE A 81 -4.63 22.77 -1.37
N GLY A 82 -3.57 23.32 -0.81
CA GLY A 82 -2.53 22.58 -0.09
C GLY A 82 -2.71 22.50 1.42
N SER A 83 -3.60 23.31 2.01
CA SER A 83 -3.80 23.31 3.46
C SER A 83 -5.18 23.85 3.87
N ARG A 84 -5.58 23.53 5.10
CA ARG A 84 -6.80 24.06 5.70
C ARG A 84 -6.75 25.60 5.85
N GLU A 85 -5.59 26.14 6.15
CA GLU A 85 -5.38 27.57 6.27
C GLU A 85 -5.56 28.27 4.92
N GLU A 86 -5.03 27.70 3.84
CA GLU A 86 -5.21 28.20 2.48
C GLU A 86 -6.69 28.15 2.07
N LEU A 87 -7.36 27.02 2.34
CA LEU A 87 -8.79 26.88 2.08
C LEU A 87 -9.60 28.00 2.78
N TYR A 88 -9.29 28.26 4.04
CA TYR A 88 -9.92 29.35 4.79
C TYR A 88 -9.66 30.71 4.18
N LYS A 89 -8.40 31.03 3.87
CA LYS A 89 -8.01 32.33 3.28
C LYS A 89 -8.69 32.57 1.92
N MET A 90 -8.76 31.55 1.07
CA MET A 90 -9.34 31.69 -0.26
C MET A 90 -10.87 31.65 -0.27
N SER A 91 -11.48 30.94 0.65
CA SER A 91 -12.95 30.89 0.77
C SER A 91 -13.55 32.06 1.54
N GLY A 92 -12.81 32.64 2.47
CA GLY A 92 -13.35 33.60 3.45
C GLY A 92 -14.44 33.02 4.35
N ASN A 93 -14.57 31.71 4.42
CA ASN A 93 -15.64 30.99 5.11
C ASN A 93 -15.11 30.36 6.40
N GLU A 94 -15.63 30.77 7.55
CA GLU A 94 -15.22 30.21 8.86
C GLU A 94 -15.39 28.69 8.95
N LYS A 95 -16.37 28.11 8.24
CA LYS A 95 -16.55 26.65 8.18
C LYS A 95 -15.32 25.93 7.64
N ALA A 96 -14.52 26.56 6.79
CA ALA A 96 -13.32 25.94 6.22
C ALA A 96 -12.27 25.57 7.26
N LYS A 97 -12.28 26.21 8.44
CA LYS A 97 -11.37 25.91 9.56
C LYS A 97 -11.60 24.53 10.19
N THR A 98 -12.84 24.03 10.13
CA THR A 98 -13.25 22.80 10.82
C THR A 98 -14.00 21.82 9.93
N VAL A 99 -14.17 22.13 8.64
CA VAL A 99 -14.92 21.27 7.72
C VAL A 99 -14.32 19.87 7.65
N GLU A 100 -15.19 18.88 7.62
CA GLU A 100 -14.82 17.50 7.28
C GLU A 100 -14.42 17.43 5.81
N PHE A 101 -13.24 16.88 5.51
CA PHE A 101 -12.70 16.87 4.14
C PHE A 101 -13.35 15.84 3.21
N HIS A 102 -14.26 15.01 3.70
CA HIS A 102 -15.03 14.09 2.85
C HIS A 102 -16.28 14.78 2.27
N ARG A 103 -16.81 14.15 1.23
CA ARG A 103 -18.12 14.51 0.68
C ARG A 103 -19.24 14.15 1.66
N PRO A 104 -20.30 14.95 1.74
CA PRO A 104 -20.61 16.13 0.93
C PRO A 104 -20.00 17.44 1.46
N TYR A 105 -19.41 17.44 2.65
CA TYR A 105 -19.08 18.63 3.42
C TYR A 105 -18.07 19.55 2.72
N ILE A 106 -17.01 19.00 2.15
CA ILE A 106 -15.99 19.78 1.43
C ILE A 106 -16.54 20.41 0.15
N ASP A 107 -17.55 19.80 -0.48
CA ASP A 107 -18.17 20.29 -1.72
C ASP A 107 -18.99 21.58 -1.48
N GLU A 108 -19.36 21.89 -0.23
CA GLU A 108 -20.03 23.13 0.15
C GLU A 108 -19.08 24.34 0.21
N ILE A 109 -17.77 24.11 0.22
CA ILE A 109 -16.78 25.18 0.34
C ILE A 109 -16.37 25.62 -1.07
N THR A 110 -16.72 26.86 -1.42
CA THR A 110 -16.24 27.54 -2.63
C THR A 110 -15.07 28.44 -2.29
N ILE A 111 -14.21 28.72 -3.26
CA ILE A 111 -13.08 29.64 -3.12
C ILE A 111 -13.18 30.75 -4.18
N THR A 112 -12.55 31.88 -3.91
CA THR A 112 -12.53 33.00 -4.86
C THR A 112 -11.43 32.80 -5.89
N CYS A 113 -11.78 32.87 -7.17
CA CYS A 113 -10.84 32.76 -8.26
C CYS A 113 -9.86 33.95 -8.26
N PRO A 114 -8.54 33.70 -8.23
CA PRO A 114 -7.54 34.75 -8.23
C PRO A 114 -7.49 35.52 -9.56
N GLU A 115 -7.93 34.87 -10.67
CA GLU A 115 -7.87 35.49 -12.00
C GLU A 115 -9.09 36.38 -12.32
N CYS A 116 -10.29 35.97 -11.95
CA CYS A 116 -11.51 36.67 -12.36
C CYS A 116 -12.45 37.08 -11.22
N GLY A 117 -12.13 36.72 -9.98
CA GLY A 117 -12.91 37.04 -8.77
C GLY A 117 -14.22 36.25 -8.61
N LYS A 118 -14.57 35.35 -9.55
CA LYS A 118 -15.76 34.49 -9.45
C LYS A 118 -15.55 33.35 -8.45
N GLN A 119 -16.65 32.73 -8.02
CA GLN A 119 -16.61 31.56 -7.14
C GLN A 119 -16.20 30.30 -7.93
N MET A 120 -15.22 29.59 -7.41
CA MET A 120 -14.76 28.29 -7.90
C MET A 120 -15.40 27.16 -7.10
N LYS A 121 -15.67 26.04 -7.75
CA LYS A 121 -16.21 24.82 -7.13
C LYS A 121 -15.19 23.71 -7.20
N ARG A 122 -15.17 22.84 -6.18
CA ARG A 122 -14.34 21.66 -6.17
C ARG A 122 -14.79 20.66 -7.26
N VAL A 123 -13.84 20.03 -7.93
CA VAL A 123 -14.12 18.93 -8.87
C VAL A 123 -14.77 17.74 -8.12
N PRO A 124 -15.76 17.05 -8.74
CA PRO A 124 -16.55 16.04 -7.99
C PRO A 124 -15.80 14.74 -7.68
N GLU A 125 -14.67 14.50 -8.32
CA GLU A 125 -13.92 13.26 -8.20
C GLU A 125 -13.26 13.10 -6.83
N VAL A 126 -12.96 11.83 -6.51
CA VAL A 126 -12.07 11.46 -5.41
C VAL A 126 -10.77 10.91 -5.98
N ILE A 127 -9.70 10.94 -5.19
CA ILE A 127 -8.40 10.43 -5.59
C ILE A 127 -8.37 8.90 -5.54
N ASP A 128 -7.49 8.29 -6.29
CA ASP A 128 -7.21 6.85 -6.25
C ASP A 128 -6.69 6.45 -4.87
N CYS A 129 -7.24 5.40 -4.28
CA CYS A 129 -6.79 4.87 -2.99
C CYS A 129 -5.32 4.42 -2.99
N TRP A 130 -4.75 4.14 -4.15
CA TRP A 130 -3.31 3.87 -4.28
C TRP A 130 -2.46 5.12 -4.03
N PHE A 131 -2.99 6.31 -4.30
CA PHE A 131 -2.35 7.56 -3.90
C PHE A 131 -2.36 7.70 -2.37
N ASP A 132 -3.51 7.50 -1.71
CA ASP A 132 -3.56 7.55 -0.25
C ASP A 132 -2.56 6.58 0.40
N SER A 133 -2.45 5.36 -0.13
CA SER A 133 -1.49 4.36 0.38
C SER A 133 -0.03 4.71 0.07
N GLY A 134 0.23 5.35 -1.04
CA GLY A 134 1.56 5.84 -1.43
C GLY A 134 2.04 7.00 -0.58
N ALA A 135 1.10 7.83 -0.10
CA ALA A 135 1.36 8.96 0.79
C ALA A 135 1.76 8.55 2.23
N MET A 136 1.56 7.29 2.61
CA MET A 136 1.75 6.81 3.98
C MET A 136 3.07 7.25 4.63
N PRO A 137 4.25 7.20 3.96
CA PRO A 137 5.52 7.52 4.62
C PRO A 137 5.60 8.93 5.21
N PHE A 138 4.91 9.89 4.62
CA PHE A 138 4.90 11.28 5.08
C PHE A 138 3.56 11.69 5.71
N ALA A 139 2.45 11.16 5.20
CA ALA A 139 1.12 11.49 5.71
C ALA A 139 0.90 11.04 7.17
N GLN A 140 1.45 9.87 7.57
CA GLN A 140 1.36 9.39 8.96
C GLN A 140 2.01 10.33 9.99
N HIS A 141 2.95 11.15 9.54
CA HIS A 141 3.63 12.14 10.38
C HIS A 141 3.00 13.53 10.28
N HIS A 142 1.98 13.71 9.43
CA HIS A 142 1.43 15.01 9.05
C HIS A 142 2.52 15.97 8.52
N TYR A 143 3.53 15.38 7.83
CA TYR A 143 4.60 16.14 7.19
C TYR A 143 4.06 16.96 5.99
N PRO A 144 4.49 18.20 5.75
CA PRO A 144 5.57 18.93 6.44
C PRO A 144 5.12 19.79 7.63
N PHE A 145 3.86 19.70 8.06
CA PHE A 145 3.27 20.58 9.07
C PHE A 145 3.66 20.21 10.50
N GLU A 146 3.83 18.90 10.75
CA GLU A 146 4.17 18.34 12.05
C GLU A 146 5.25 17.25 11.91
N ASN A 147 5.87 16.86 13.03
CA ASN A 147 6.76 15.69 13.16
C ASN A 147 7.89 15.62 12.10
N LYS A 148 8.38 16.75 11.63
CA LYS A 148 9.40 16.83 10.58
C LYS A 148 10.66 16.06 10.92
N GLU A 149 11.19 16.23 12.14
CA GLU A 149 12.40 15.54 12.58
C GLU A 149 12.20 14.02 12.63
N LEU A 150 11.05 13.55 13.09
CA LEU A 150 10.72 12.14 13.15
C LEU A 150 10.63 11.55 11.73
N PHE A 151 9.99 12.25 10.80
CA PHE A 151 9.95 11.86 9.40
C PHE A 151 11.38 11.75 8.81
N GLU A 152 12.21 12.75 8.99
CA GLU A 152 13.59 12.77 8.46
C GLU A 152 14.46 11.63 9.01
N GLN A 153 14.22 11.19 10.25
CA GLN A 153 14.91 10.05 10.86
C GLN A 153 14.43 8.70 10.33
N GLN A 154 13.14 8.58 9.97
CA GLN A 154 12.52 7.32 9.57
C GLN A 154 12.43 7.14 8.05
N PHE A 155 12.65 8.20 7.26
CA PHE A 155 12.56 8.17 5.81
C PHE A 155 13.94 8.16 5.13
N PRO A 156 14.22 7.23 4.21
CA PRO A 156 13.38 6.12 3.74
C PRO A 156 13.27 5.00 4.78
N ALA A 157 12.16 4.26 4.72
CA ALA A 157 11.96 3.08 5.56
C ALA A 157 13.11 2.07 5.38
N ASN A 158 13.54 1.43 6.46
CA ASN A 158 14.61 0.44 6.39
C ASN A 158 14.17 -0.83 5.65
N PHE A 159 12.88 -1.20 5.77
CA PHE A 159 12.36 -2.45 5.25
C PHE A 159 10.86 -2.39 5.00
N ILE A 160 10.42 -2.96 3.87
CA ILE A 160 9.02 -3.30 3.61
C ILE A 160 8.92 -4.73 3.04
N SER A 161 7.75 -5.36 3.14
CA SER A 161 7.50 -6.67 2.56
C SER A 161 6.03 -6.82 2.19
N GLU A 162 5.79 -7.22 0.95
CA GLU A 162 4.47 -7.57 0.42
C GLU A 162 4.61 -8.56 -0.75
N ALA A 163 3.49 -9.05 -1.28
CA ALA A 163 3.51 -9.99 -2.39
C ALA A 163 3.84 -9.31 -3.74
N VAL A 164 4.22 -10.13 -4.72
CA VAL A 164 4.71 -9.69 -6.04
C VAL A 164 3.73 -8.86 -6.85
N ASP A 165 2.42 -8.98 -6.60
CA ASP A 165 1.41 -8.15 -7.24
C ASP A 165 1.54 -6.66 -6.87
N GLN A 166 2.15 -6.34 -5.72
CA GLN A 166 2.39 -4.97 -5.28
C GLN A 166 3.44 -4.20 -6.11
N THR A 167 4.12 -4.87 -7.04
CA THR A 167 4.86 -4.19 -8.12
C THR A 167 3.95 -3.36 -9.05
N ARG A 168 2.64 -3.60 -9.04
CA ARG A 168 1.59 -2.84 -9.74
C ARG A 168 0.59 -2.24 -8.75
N GLY A 169 1.01 -1.97 -7.54
CA GLY A 169 0.21 -1.42 -6.46
C GLY A 169 1.09 -0.62 -5.51
N TRP A 170 1.19 -1.03 -4.26
CA TRP A 170 1.82 -0.26 -3.21
C TRP A 170 3.31 0.04 -3.41
N PHE A 171 4.11 -0.90 -3.90
CA PHE A 171 5.53 -0.63 -4.18
C PHE A 171 5.71 0.50 -5.19
N TYR A 172 4.81 0.56 -6.18
CA TYR A 172 4.82 1.62 -7.17
C TYR A 172 4.34 2.95 -6.60
N SER A 173 3.17 3.00 -5.95
CA SER A 173 2.63 4.25 -5.44
C SER A 173 3.57 4.91 -4.44
N LEU A 174 4.20 4.12 -3.55
CA LEU A 174 5.27 4.60 -2.66
C LEU A 174 6.42 5.23 -3.43
N LEU A 175 6.95 4.54 -4.45
CA LEU A 175 8.09 5.04 -5.25
C LEU A 175 7.71 6.26 -6.08
N ALA A 176 6.51 6.27 -6.65
CA ALA A 176 6.00 7.36 -7.47
C ALA A 176 5.92 8.67 -6.68
N GLU A 177 5.23 8.66 -5.56
CA GLU A 177 5.05 9.86 -4.73
C GLU A 177 6.35 10.31 -4.08
N SER A 178 7.16 9.38 -3.60
CA SER A 178 8.48 9.70 -3.05
C SER A 178 9.42 10.31 -4.09
N THR A 179 9.37 9.83 -5.34
CA THR A 179 10.16 10.42 -6.43
C THR A 179 9.67 11.82 -6.77
N LEU A 180 8.35 12.03 -6.84
CA LEU A 180 7.77 13.34 -7.14
C LEU A 180 8.09 14.39 -6.06
N LEU A 181 8.03 14.02 -4.78
CA LEU A 181 8.17 14.94 -3.67
C LEU A 181 9.62 15.12 -3.20
N PHE A 182 10.40 14.05 -3.19
CA PHE A 182 11.73 14.02 -2.55
C PHE A 182 12.85 13.59 -3.50
N ASN A 183 12.52 13.16 -4.71
CA ASN A 183 13.45 12.55 -5.68
C ASN A 183 14.32 11.44 -5.05
N LYS A 184 13.71 10.59 -4.22
CA LYS A 184 14.37 9.56 -3.43
C LYS A 184 13.50 8.31 -3.32
N ALA A 185 14.13 7.13 -3.22
CA ALA A 185 13.40 5.90 -2.93
C ALA A 185 12.79 5.93 -1.51
N PRO A 186 11.54 5.45 -1.31
CA PRO A 186 10.86 5.52 -0.01
C PRO A 186 11.26 4.40 0.96
N TYR A 187 11.94 3.37 0.48
CA TYR A 187 12.41 2.23 1.26
C TYR A 187 13.78 1.76 0.75
N LYS A 188 14.59 1.20 1.66
CA LYS A 188 15.94 0.71 1.36
C LYS A 188 15.95 -0.76 0.95
N ASN A 189 15.12 -1.57 1.60
CA ASN A 189 15.04 -3.01 1.39
C ASN A 189 13.60 -3.44 1.20
N VAL A 190 13.37 -4.38 0.28
CA VAL A 190 12.07 -5.00 0.07
C VAL A 190 12.19 -6.50 -0.16
N ILE A 191 11.50 -7.30 0.65
CA ILE A 191 11.30 -8.72 0.39
C ILE A 191 9.98 -8.87 -0.34
N VAL A 192 10.05 -9.38 -1.57
CA VAL A 192 8.87 -9.62 -2.39
C VAL A 192 8.42 -11.05 -2.19
N MET A 193 7.26 -11.24 -1.58
CA MET A 193 6.74 -12.56 -1.26
C MET A 193 6.01 -13.19 -2.45
N GLY A 194 6.13 -14.51 -2.57
CA GLY A 194 5.31 -15.31 -3.47
C GLY A 194 3.87 -15.44 -2.95
N HIS A 195 2.94 -15.72 -3.87
CA HIS A 195 1.55 -15.95 -3.50
C HIS A 195 1.37 -17.24 -2.70
N VAL A 196 0.42 -17.21 -1.75
CA VAL A 196 -0.08 -18.44 -1.09
C VAL A 196 -1.12 -19.08 -2.01
N GLN A 197 -0.91 -20.36 -2.32
CA GLN A 197 -1.74 -21.18 -3.17
C GLN A 197 -2.43 -22.26 -2.34
N ASP A 198 -3.48 -22.88 -2.89
CA ASP A 198 -4.06 -24.07 -2.29
C ASP A 198 -3.08 -25.28 -2.36
N GLU A 199 -3.44 -26.40 -1.78
CA GLU A 199 -2.59 -27.60 -1.75
C GLU A 199 -2.28 -28.15 -3.15
N ASN A 200 -3.10 -27.84 -4.16
CA ASN A 200 -2.92 -28.22 -5.56
C ASN A 200 -2.07 -27.21 -6.36
N GLY A 201 -1.63 -26.12 -5.74
CA GLY A 201 -0.86 -25.06 -6.39
C GLY A 201 -1.73 -24.10 -7.19
N GLN A 202 -3.05 -24.06 -6.94
CA GLN A 202 -3.95 -23.12 -7.59
C GLN A 202 -4.05 -21.83 -6.78
N LYS A 203 -4.21 -20.70 -7.47
CA LYS A 203 -4.47 -19.41 -6.82
C LYS A 203 -5.76 -19.51 -6.00
N MET A 204 -5.69 -19.18 -4.72
CA MET A 204 -6.87 -19.10 -3.85
C MET A 204 -7.80 -17.98 -4.27
N SER A 205 -9.09 -18.25 -4.28
CA SER A 205 -10.13 -17.29 -4.61
C SER A 205 -11.43 -17.67 -3.91
N LYS A 206 -12.12 -16.66 -3.35
CA LYS A 206 -13.44 -16.87 -2.74
C LYS A 206 -14.46 -17.42 -3.74
N SER A 207 -14.38 -16.99 -5.00
CA SER A 207 -15.29 -17.45 -6.07
C SER A 207 -15.07 -18.90 -6.46
N LYS A 208 -13.86 -19.46 -6.27
CA LYS A 208 -13.56 -20.88 -6.54
C LYS A 208 -13.76 -21.78 -5.33
N GLY A 209 -14.05 -21.21 -4.16
CA GLY A 209 -14.26 -21.99 -2.93
C GLY A 209 -13.00 -22.68 -2.38
N ASN A 210 -11.81 -22.37 -2.89
CA ASN A 210 -10.53 -22.95 -2.48
C ASN A 210 -9.73 -22.05 -1.53
N ALA A 211 -10.33 -20.98 -1.04
CA ALA A 211 -9.68 -20.09 -0.06
C ALA A 211 -9.75 -20.71 1.34
N VAL A 212 -8.63 -20.77 2.02
CA VAL A 212 -8.54 -21.15 3.42
C VAL A 212 -8.92 -19.95 4.28
N ASP A 213 -9.84 -20.14 5.22
CA ASP A 213 -10.17 -19.13 6.20
C ASP A 213 -9.04 -19.02 7.22
N PRO A 214 -8.40 -17.83 7.38
CA PRO A 214 -7.27 -17.67 8.27
C PRO A 214 -7.60 -17.91 9.74
N PHE A 215 -8.80 -17.54 10.20
CA PHE A 215 -9.19 -17.71 11.60
C PHE A 215 -9.39 -19.18 11.94
N ASN A 216 -10.06 -19.94 11.07
CA ASN A 216 -10.20 -21.38 11.24
C ASN A 216 -8.84 -22.09 11.22
N ALA A 217 -7.91 -21.63 10.38
CA ALA A 217 -6.57 -22.18 10.36
C ALA A 217 -5.79 -21.87 11.67
N LEU A 218 -5.91 -20.64 12.18
CA LEU A 218 -5.30 -20.24 13.45
C LEU A 218 -5.85 -21.04 14.65
N GLU A 219 -7.16 -21.27 14.69
CA GLU A 219 -7.79 -22.07 15.73
C GLU A 219 -7.38 -23.55 15.65
N THR A 220 -7.26 -24.09 14.42
CA THR A 220 -6.94 -25.51 14.22
C THR A 220 -5.48 -25.85 14.48
N TYR A 221 -4.56 -24.99 14.03
CA TYR A 221 -3.12 -25.31 14.02
C TYR A 221 -2.31 -24.45 15.00
N GLY A 222 -2.86 -23.33 15.46
CA GLY A 222 -2.13 -22.32 16.23
C GLY A 222 -1.27 -21.39 15.37
N ALA A 223 -1.12 -20.16 15.84
CA ALA A 223 -0.40 -19.12 15.09
C ALA A 223 1.08 -19.47 14.87
N ASP A 224 1.74 -20.02 15.88
CA ASP A 224 3.17 -20.32 15.79
C ASP A 224 3.48 -21.45 14.80
N ALA A 225 2.61 -22.47 14.71
CA ALA A 225 2.77 -23.55 13.74
C ALA A 225 2.63 -23.03 12.29
N ILE A 226 1.66 -22.13 12.05
CA ILE A 226 1.46 -21.50 10.75
C ILE A 226 2.66 -20.60 10.41
N ARG A 227 3.12 -19.77 11.34
CA ARG A 227 4.29 -18.90 11.15
C ARG A 227 5.55 -19.74 10.87
N TRP A 228 5.78 -20.79 11.64
CA TRP A 228 6.88 -21.72 11.40
C TRP A 228 6.84 -22.32 10.00
N TYR A 229 5.67 -22.77 9.56
CA TYR A 229 5.48 -23.30 8.23
C TYR A 229 5.85 -22.27 7.16
N PHE A 230 5.37 -21.02 7.25
CA PHE A 230 5.68 -19.99 6.28
C PHE A 230 7.16 -19.61 6.21
N TYR A 231 7.86 -19.65 7.33
CA TYR A 231 9.29 -19.34 7.36
C TYR A 231 10.18 -20.49 6.88
N THR A 232 9.75 -21.74 7.03
CA THR A 232 10.60 -22.91 6.78
C THR A 232 10.27 -23.69 5.53
N SER A 233 9.08 -23.54 4.95
CA SER A 233 8.61 -24.36 3.83
C SER A 233 9.35 -24.10 2.52
N SER A 234 9.73 -22.86 2.23
CA SER A 234 10.48 -22.45 1.03
C SER A 234 10.98 -21.02 1.19
N ALA A 235 11.79 -20.56 0.21
CA ALA A 235 12.20 -19.15 0.16
C ALA A 235 10.97 -18.22 0.11
N PRO A 236 11.00 -17.04 0.77
CA PRO A 236 9.85 -16.15 0.86
C PRO A 236 9.24 -15.74 -0.48
N TRP A 237 10.06 -15.54 -1.48
CA TRP A 237 9.65 -15.10 -2.83
C TRP A 237 9.07 -16.19 -3.73
N LEU A 238 9.13 -17.46 -3.31
CA LEU A 238 8.52 -18.56 -4.05
C LEU A 238 7.05 -18.72 -3.67
N PRO A 239 6.18 -19.09 -4.62
CA PRO A 239 4.81 -19.46 -4.30
C PRO A 239 4.77 -20.59 -3.29
N LYS A 240 3.90 -20.48 -2.30
CA LYS A 240 3.74 -21.46 -1.21
C LYS A 240 2.39 -22.15 -1.30
N ARG A 241 2.38 -23.48 -1.28
CA ARG A 241 1.15 -24.27 -1.19
C ARG A 241 0.75 -24.41 0.27
N PHE A 242 -0.38 -23.87 0.67
CA PHE A 242 -0.87 -24.05 2.03
C PHE A 242 -1.47 -25.46 2.17
N SER A 243 -0.91 -26.24 3.08
CA SER A 243 -1.39 -27.57 3.43
C SER A 243 -1.45 -27.74 4.94
N GLY A 244 -2.63 -28.05 5.47
CA GLY A 244 -2.80 -28.31 6.91
C GLY A 244 -1.93 -29.46 7.41
N LYS A 245 -1.70 -30.50 6.60
CA LYS A 245 -0.79 -31.61 6.94
C LYS A 245 0.65 -31.12 7.10
N ALA A 246 1.13 -30.25 6.23
CA ALA A 246 2.48 -29.71 6.32
C ALA A 246 2.67 -28.81 7.55
N VAL A 247 1.64 -28.01 7.90
CA VAL A 247 1.63 -27.22 9.14
C VAL A 247 1.71 -28.13 10.37
N GLN A 248 0.87 -29.17 10.45
CA GLN A 248 0.87 -30.15 11.54
C GLN A 248 2.19 -30.92 11.63
N GLU A 249 2.81 -31.24 10.49
CA GLU A 249 4.11 -31.91 10.48
C GLU A 249 5.22 -31.02 11.09
N GLY A 250 5.25 -29.73 10.75
CA GLY A 250 6.15 -28.76 11.37
C GLY A 250 5.91 -28.60 12.87
N GLN A 251 4.64 -28.54 13.28
CA GLN A 251 4.26 -28.51 14.70
C GLN A 251 4.76 -29.73 15.45
N ARG A 252 4.53 -30.94 14.91
CA ARG A 252 4.91 -32.19 15.53
C ARG A 252 6.44 -32.37 15.58
N LYS A 253 7.12 -32.17 14.44
CA LYS A 253 8.56 -32.46 14.31
C LYS A 253 9.43 -31.45 15.04
N PHE A 254 9.08 -30.17 15.00
CA PHE A 254 9.88 -29.15 15.63
C PHE A 254 9.34 -28.73 17.00
N MET A 255 8.13 -28.19 17.07
CA MET A 255 7.61 -27.63 18.32
C MET A 255 7.40 -28.71 19.38
N GLY A 256 6.83 -29.85 18.99
CA GLY A 256 6.66 -30.98 19.91
C GLY A 256 7.97 -31.53 20.41
N THR A 257 8.99 -31.65 19.56
CA THR A 257 10.33 -32.10 19.96
C THR A 257 10.99 -31.09 20.90
N LEU A 258 10.93 -29.80 20.58
CA LEU A 258 11.46 -28.73 21.42
C LEU A 258 10.78 -28.73 22.80
N TRP A 259 9.44 -28.81 22.81
CA TRP A 259 8.69 -28.89 24.05
C TRP A 259 9.06 -30.12 24.91
N ASN A 260 9.17 -31.30 24.33
CA ASN A 260 9.53 -32.52 25.04
C ASN A 260 10.96 -32.46 25.58
N THR A 261 11.89 -31.88 24.80
CA THR A 261 13.27 -31.66 25.24
C THR A 261 13.32 -30.70 26.44
N TYR A 262 12.58 -29.62 26.38
CA TYR A 262 12.47 -28.66 27.47
C TYR A 262 11.82 -29.28 28.70
N ALA A 263 10.71 -29.98 28.53
CA ALA A 263 10.03 -30.66 29.65
C ALA A 263 10.92 -31.70 30.34
N PHE A 264 11.67 -32.48 29.53
CA PHE A 264 12.67 -33.44 30.09
C PHE A 264 13.77 -32.72 30.89
N PHE A 265 14.33 -31.65 30.31
CA PHE A 265 15.36 -30.88 31.01
C PHE A 265 14.83 -30.30 32.31
N VAL A 266 13.67 -29.62 32.29
CA VAL A 266 13.10 -29.01 33.51
C VAL A 266 12.77 -30.03 34.59
N LEU A 267 12.30 -31.22 34.20
CA LEU A 267 12.02 -32.29 35.17
C LEU A 267 13.26 -32.64 35.98
N TYR A 268 14.40 -32.86 35.32
CA TYR A 268 15.64 -33.24 36.00
C TYR A 268 16.34 -32.05 36.67
N ALA A 269 16.30 -30.89 36.06
CA ALA A 269 16.81 -29.65 36.65
C ALA A 269 16.14 -29.36 38.02
N ASN A 270 14.82 -29.56 38.10
CA ASN A 270 14.10 -29.39 39.37
C ASN A 270 14.45 -30.44 40.41
N ILE A 271 14.71 -31.70 39.98
CA ILE A 271 15.15 -32.77 40.91
C ILE A 271 16.55 -32.49 41.46
N ASP A 272 17.45 -32.05 40.61
CA ASP A 272 18.83 -31.79 40.93
C ASP A 272 19.06 -30.38 41.54
N ASN A 273 18.01 -29.57 41.68
CA ASN A 273 18.10 -28.16 42.09
C ASN A 273 19.13 -27.39 41.26
N PHE A 274 19.14 -27.64 39.94
CA PHE A 274 20.02 -26.95 39.01
C PHE A 274 19.56 -25.49 38.85
N ASP A 275 20.50 -24.55 39.06
CA ASP A 275 20.31 -23.11 39.00
C ASP A 275 21.06 -22.48 37.82
#